data_89512b79861e0223ed5c1b4c9d2ff35e
#
_entry.id   89512b79861e0223ed5c1b4c9d2ff35e
#
_cell.length_a   1.000
_cell.length_b   1.000
_cell.length_c   1.000
_cell.angle_alpha   90.00
_cell.angle_beta   90.00
_cell.angle_gamma   90.00
#
_symmetry.space_group_name_H-M   'P 1'
#
loop_
_entity.id
_entity.type
_entity.pdbx_description
1 polymer ?
#
loop_
_entity_poly.entity_id
_entity_poly.type
_entity_poly.pdbx_seq_one_letter_code
_entity_poly.pdbx_strand_id
1 'polypeptide(L)' 'MELQIGRNIHLMRCRRRVSQEDLAQAMGVTVQAVSKWENGVSRS' A
#
# COMPACT_ATOMS: atom_id res chain seq x y z
N MET A 1 10.54 16.10 1.27
CA MET A 1 10.19 15.06 1.81
C MET A 1 9.81 14.07 0.91
N GLU A 2 10.11 13.04 0.97
CA GLU A 2 9.70 12.13 0.19
C GLU A 2 8.66 11.36 0.64
N LEU A 3 7.90 10.89 -0.13
CA LEU A 3 6.86 10.17 0.34
C LEU A 3 7.12 8.76 0.18
N GLN A 4 7.17 8.06 1.21
CA GLN A 4 7.35 6.65 1.16
C GLN A 4 6.07 5.99 1.54
N ILE A 5 4.96 6.54 1.07
CA ILE A 5 3.66 6.00 1.40
C ILE A 5 3.55 4.55 0.95
N GLY A 6 3.96 4.24 -0.27
CA GLY A 6 3.86 2.87 -0.75
C GLY A 6 4.69 1.90 0.07
N ARG A 7 5.88 2.34 0.44
CA ARG A 7 6.75 1.48 1.22
C ARG A 7 6.19 1.29 2.61
N ASN A 8 5.68 2.34 3.21
CA ASN A 8 5.11 2.24 4.54
C ASN A 8 3.88 1.36 4.54
N ILE A 9 3.05 1.48 3.52
CA ILE A 9 1.86 0.67 3.42
C ILE A 9 2.26 -0.80 3.28
N HIS A 10 3.25 -1.07 2.47
CA HIS A 10 3.68 -2.43 2.26
C HIS A 10 4.21 -3.04 3.57
N LEU A 11 5.01 -2.29 4.29
CA LEU A 11 5.56 -2.77 5.54
C LEU A 11 4.48 -3.01 6.57
N MET A 12 3.54 -2.08 6.67
CA MET A 12 2.48 -2.22 7.62
C MET A 12 1.64 -3.45 7.29
N ARG A 13 1.37 -3.65 6.02
CA ARG A 13 0.58 -4.79 5.60
C ARG A 13 1.28 -6.09 5.95
N CYS A 14 2.57 -6.16 5.68
CA CYS A 14 3.33 -7.35 5.97
C CYS A 14 3.39 -7.63 7.46
N ARG A 15 3.53 -6.59 8.25
CA ARG A 15 3.60 -6.78 9.68
C ARG A 15 2.30 -7.30 10.24
N ARG A 16 1.19 -6.90 9.67
CA ARG A 16 -0.10 -7.36 10.13
C ARG A 16 -0.60 -8.53 9.34
N ARG A 17 0.18 -8.98 8.36
CA ARG A 17 -0.23 -10.10 7.53
C ARG A 17 -1.57 -9.84 6.89
N VAL A 18 -1.71 -8.65 6.34
CA VAL A 18 -2.95 -8.26 5.69
C VAL A 18 -2.72 -8.24 4.21
N SER A 19 -3.68 -8.70 3.42
CA SER A 19 -3.52 -8.68 1.98
C SER A 19 -3.82 -7.30 1.46
N GLN A 20 -3.50 -7.06 0.20
CA GLN A 20 -3.81 -5.77 -0.39
C GLN A 20 -5.30 -5.53 -0.41
N GLU A 21 -6.08 -6.59 -0.63
CA GLU A 21 -7.52 -6.44 -0.64
C GLU A 21 -8.03 -6.03 0.72
N ASP A 22 -7.53 -6.65 1.75
CA ASP A 22 -7.97 -6.33 3.10
C ASP A 22 -7.61 -4.90 3.43
N LEU A 23 -6.42 -4.49 3.07
CA LEU A 23 -6.00 -3.12 3.35
C LEU A 23 -6.86 -2.15 2.57
N ALA A 24 -7.13 -2.45 1.31
CA ALA A 24 -7.94 -1.57 0.49
C ALA A 24 -9.32 -1.38 1.10
N GLN A 25 -9.91 -2.45 1.59
CA GLN A 25 -11.20 -2.34 2.22
C GLN A 25 -11.13 -1.48 3.46
N ALA A 26 -10.13 -1.67 4.26
CA ALA A 26 -9.99 -0.91 5.49
C ALA A 26 -9.83 0.57 5.21
N MET A 27 -9.18 0.89 4.11
CA MET A 27 -8.94 2.27 3.79
C MET A 27 -10.03 2.88 2.91
N GLY A 28 -10.95 2.06 2.43
CA GLY A 28 -12.00 2.58 1.59
C GLY A 28 -11.53 2.89 0.18
N VAL A 29 -10.52 2.19 -0.29
CA VAL A 29 -10.04 2.41 -1.66
C VAL A 29 -10.03 1.08 -2.38
N THR A 30 -9.65 1.10 -3.65
CA THR A 30 -9.62 -0.13 -4.42
C THR A 30 -8.28 -0.80 -4.24
N VAL A 31 -8.25 -2.09 -4.52
CA VAL A 31 -7.02 -2.82 -4.40
C VAL A 31 -6.03 -2.33 -5.45
N GLN A 32 -6.53 -1.82 -6.57
CA GLN A 32 -5.64 -1.28 -7.58
C GLN A 32 -4.93 -0.06 -7.08
N ALA A 33 -5.59 0.74 -6.27
CA ALA A 33 -4.96 1.93 -5.72
C ALA A 33 -3.82 1.52 -4.78
N VAL A 34 -4.07 0.52 -3.94
CA VAL A 34 -3.04 0.06 -3.03
C VAL A 34 -1.86 -0.48 -3.82
N SER A 35 -2.14 -1.28 -4.83
CA SER A 35 -1.07 -1.85 -5.64
C SER A 35 -0.26 -0.75 -6.32
N LYS A 36 -0.95 0.27 -6.81
CA LYS A 36 -0.28 1.36 -7.47
C LYS A 36 0.61 2.11 -6.50
N TRP A 37 0.15 2.31 -5.30
CA TRP A 37 0.96 3.01 -4.32
C TRP A 37 2.23 2.21 -3.99
N GLU A 38 2.07 0.91 -3.83
CA GLU A 38 3.23 0.10 -3.46
C GLU A 38 4.23 0.01 -4.60
N ASN A 39 3.75 0.02 -5.84
CA ASN A 39 4.66 -0.08 -6.95
C ASN A 39 5.09 1.26 -7.48
N GLY A 40 4.23 2.21 -7.48
CA GLY A 40 4.51 3.48 -8.09
C GLY A 40 5.60 4.26 -7.40
N VAL A 41 5.67 4.12 -6.11
CA VAL A 41 6.65 4.88 -5.37
C VAL A 41 8.05 4.48 -5.73
N SER A 42 8.25 3.24 -6.05
CA SER A 42 9.60 2.85 -6.33
C SER A 42 9.99 3.13 -7.75
N ARG A 43 9.11 3.65 -8.59
CA ARG A 43 9.49 3.90 -9.89
C ARG A 43 9.93 5.22 -10.06
N SER A 44 9.76 5.99 -9.82
CA SER A 44 10.18 7.31 -9.98
C SER A 44 10.85 7.51 -11.18
#